data_85af6f2f7c84a02b70cbdc03666c9023
#
_entry.id   85af6f2f7c84a02b70cbdc03666c9023
#
_cell.length_a   1.000
_cell.length_b   1.000
_cell.length_c   1.000
_cell.angle_alpha   90.00
_cell.angle_beta   90.00
_cell.angle_gamma   90.00
#
_symmetry.space_group_name_H-M   'P 1'
#
loop_
_entity.id
_entity.type
_entity.pdbx_description
1 polymer ?
#
loop_
_entity_poly.entity_id
_entity_poly.type
_entity_poly.pdbx_seq_one_letter_code
_entity_poly.pdbx_strand_id
1 'polypeptide(L)' 'MRCKMKFAEKVKYARMKLLLTQEALAKELGVSYATICRWEKDNREPQIVSQGKFYAFCEKQGLKFEEK' A
#
# COMPACT_ATOMS: atom_id res chain seq x y z
N MET A 1 -15.00 9.58 15.47
CA MET A 1 -15.16 9.31 14.13
C MET A 1 -14.07 8.49 13.57
N ARG A 2 -14.39 7.59 12.75
CA ARG A 2 -13.44 6.68 12.27
C ARG A 2 -13.22 6.83 10.80
N CYS A 3 -12.02 6.80 10.39
CA CYS A 3 -11.71 6.92 9.03
C CYS A 3 -11.31 5.60 8.49
N LYS A 4 -12.06 5.11 7.55
CA LYS A 4 -11.71 3.89 6.93
C LYS A 4 -10.95 4.20 5.67
N MET A 5 -9.68 3.91 5.64
CA MET A 5 -8.86 4.18 4.49
C MET A 5 -9.07 3.12 3.43
N LYS A 6 -9.19 3.57 2.20
CA LYS A 6 -9.25 2.65 1.09
C LYS A 6 -7.86 2.13 0.82
N PHE A 7 -7.78 1.00 0.10
CA PHE A 7 -6.49 0.41 -0.17
C PHE A 7 -5.57 1.39 -0.89
N ALA A 8 -6.11 2.15 -1.84
CA ALA A 8 -5.32 3.14 -2.56
C ALA A 8 -4.70 4.15 -1.59
N GLU A 9 -5.48 4.56 -0.61
CA GLU A 9 -4.99 5.53 0.36
C GLU A 9 -3.94 4.93 1.27
N LYS A 10 -4.10 3.66 1.59
CA LYS A 10 -3.12 2.98 2.43
C LYS A 10 -1.78 2.87 1.71
N VAL A 11 -1.81 2.60 0.42
CA VAL A 11 -0.58 2.52 -0.35
C VAL A 11 0.14 3.85 -0.37
N LYS A 12 -0.61 4.92 -0.60
CA LYS A 12 -0.01 6.26 -0.60
C LYS A 12 0.54 6.62 0.76
N TYR A 13 -0.23 6.29 1.79
CA TYR A 13 0.19 6.57 3.15
C TYR A 13 1.49 5.85 3.49
N ALA A 14 1.56 4.58 3.13
CA ALA A 14 2.77 3.80 3.40
C ALA A 14 3.97 4.38 2.68
N ARG A 15 3.78 4.77 1.41
CA ARG A 15 4.87 5.37 0.65
C ARG A 15 5.38 6.62 1.34
N MET A 16 4.45 7.45 1.76
CA MET A 16 4.79 8.70 2.38
C MET A 16 5.53 8.51 3.69
N LYS A 17 5.04 7.59 4.49
CA LYS A 17 5.66 7.34 5.79
C LYS A 17 7.05 6.74 5.65
N LEU A 18 7.24 5.92 4.64
CA LEU A 18 8.52 5.27 4.44
C LEU A 18 9.39 6.01 3.44
N LEU A 19 8.92 7.15 2.96
CA LEU A 19 9.67 7.98 2.02
C LEU A 19 10.07 7.21 0.78
N LEU A 20 9.11 6.46 0.24
CA LEU A 20 9.36 5.66 -0.95
C LEU A 20 8.63 6.24 -2.15
N THR A 21 9.28 6.13 -3.30
CA THR A 21 8.61 6.45 -4.54
C THR A 21 7.77 5.25 -4.95
N GLN A 22 6.93 5.45 -5.94
CA GLN A 22 6.13 4.34 -6.44
C GLN A 22 7.03 3.22 -6.96
N GLU A 23 8.11 3.60 -7.63
CA GLU A 23 9.04 2.61 -8.15
C GLU A 23 9.73 1.85 -7.03
N ALA A 24 10.11 2.56 -6.00
CA ALA A 24 10.79 1.92 -4.88
C ALA A 24 9.86 0.95 -4.17
N LEU A 25 8.61 1.36 -3.98
CA LEU A 25 7.67 0.47 -3.34
C LEU A 25 7.42 -0.76 -4.19
N ALA A 26 7.34 -0.57 -5.50
CA ALA A 26 7.13 -1.71 -6.40
C ALA A 26 8.25 -2.73 -6.22
N LYS A 27 9.47 -2.24 -6.12
CA LYS A 27 10.61 -3.12 -5.94
C LYS A 27 10.54 -3.87 -4.62
N GLU A 28 10.14 -3.16 -3.58
CA GLU A 28 10.05 -3.78 -2.26
C GLU A 28 9.00 -4.88 -2.24
N LEU A 29 7.93 -4.68 -2.97
CA LEU A 29 6.86 -5.66 -2.99
C LEU A 29 7.03 -6.72 -4.06
N GLY A 30 7.98 -6.54 -4.95
CA GLY A 30 8.16 -7.49 -6.02
C GLY A 30 7.08 -7.41 -7.08
N VAL A 31 6.52 -6.23 -7.28
CA VAL A 31 5.50 -6.05 -8.30
C VAL A 31 5.96 -4.97 -9.26
N SER A 32 5.24 -4.79 -10.35
CA SER A 32 5.64 -3.81 -11.33
C SER A 32 5.21 -2.41 -10.90
N TYR A 33 5.90 -1.43 -11.46
CA TYR A 33 5.55 -0.04 -11.21
C TYR A 33 4.11 0.24 -11.61
N ALA A 34 3.69 -0.33 -12.72
CA ALA A 34 2.33 -0.13 -13.19
C ALA A 34 1.31 -0.64 -12.17
N THR A 35 1.66 -1.71 -11.48
CA THR A 35 0.77 -2.26 -10.46
C THR A 35 0.57 -1.27 -9.33
N ILE A 36 1.64 -0.63 -8.89
CA ILE A 36 1.53 0.36 -7.83
C ILE A 36 0.68 1.54 -8.29
N CYS A 37 0.92 2.00 -9.51
CA CYS A 37 0.13 3.10 -10.05
C CYS A 37 -1.34 2.77 -10.07
N ARG A 38 -1.65 1.56 -10.47
CA ARG A 38 -3.02 1.11 -10.51
C ARG A 38 -3.65 1.08 -9.15
N TRP A 39 -2.92 0.57 -8.16
CA TRP A 39 -3.44 0.49 -6.81
C TRP A 39 -3.79 1.88 -6.29
N GLU A 40 -2.97 2.87 -6.59
CA GLU A 40 -3.19 4.21 -6.08
C GLU A 40 -4.27 4.97 -6.83
N LYS A 41 -4.50 4.58 -8.08
CA LYS A 41 -5.47 5.24 -8.91
C LYS A 41 -6.84 4.63 -8.84
N ASP A 42 -6.87 3.32 -8.73
CA ASP A 42 -8.09 2.57 -8.73
C ASP A 42 -8.74 2.58 -7.38
N ASN A 43 -10.04 2.70 -7.35
CA ASN A 43 -10.76 2.62 -6.09
C ASN A 43 -11.08 1.19 -5.72
N ARG A 44 -10.76 0.25 -6.58
CA ARG A 44 -11.02 -1.13 -6.31
C ARG A 44 -9.89 -1.74 -5.54
N GLU A 45 -10.22 -2.69 -4.71
CA GLU A 45 -9.20 -3.38 -3.96
C GLU A 45 -8.63 -4.52 -4.79
N PRO A 46 -7.32 -4.72 -4.74
CA PRO A 46 -6.72 -5.81 -5.51
C PRO A 46 -7.05 -7.15 -4.88
N GLN A 47 -6.57 -8.20 -5.52
CA GLN A 47 -6.76 -9.52 -5.00
C GLN A 47 -6.13 -9.67 -3.63
N ILE A 48 -6.69 -10.59 -2.88
CA ILE A 48 -6.24 -10.81 -1.52
C ILE A 48 -4.75 -11.14 -1.43
N VAL A 49 -4.23 -11.86 -2.42
CA VAL A 49 -2.82 -12.19 -2.42
C VAL A 49 -1.97 -10.94 -2.52
N SER A 50 -2.38 -10.01 -3.39
CA SER A 50 -1.64 -8.76 -3.55
C SER A 50 -1.74 -7.91 -2.29
N GLN A 51 -2.92 -7.88 -1.70
CA GLN A 51 -3.09 -7.13 -0.46
C GLN A 51 -2.21 -7.72 0.64
N GLY A 52 -2.12 -9.04 0.67
CA GLY A 52 -1.30 -9.71 1.66
C GLY A 52 0.15 -9.31 1.56
N LYS A 53 0.65 -9.21 0.35
CA LYS A 53 2.03 -8.79 0.13
C LYS A 53 2.25 -7.39 0.69
N PHE A 54 1.32 -6.51 0.42
CA PHE A 54 1.43 -5.14 0.87
C PHE A 54 1.40 -5.07 2.40
N TYR A 55 0.46 -5.77 3.00
CA TYR A 55 0.33 -5.72 4.46
C TYR A 55 1.51 -6.38 5.15
N ALA A 56 2.03 -7.45 4.58
CA ALA A 56 3.20 -8.10 5.16
C ALA A 56 4.40 -7.16 5.13
N PHE A 57 4.55 -6.43 4.03
CA PHE A 57 5.61 -5.47 3.92
C PHE A 57 5.47 -4.37 4.96
N CYS A 58 4.25 -3.86 5.11
CA CYS A 58 4.00 -2.81 6.08
C CYS A 58 4.30 -3.28 7.50
N GLU A 59 3.92 -4.48 7.80
CA GLU A 59 4.14 -5.03 9.11
C GLU A 59 5.62 -5.17 9.39
N LYS A 60 6.35 -5.58 8.39
CA LYS A 60 7.78 -5.73 8.50
C LYS A 60 8.45 -4.39 8.77
N GLN A 61 7.90 -3.33 8.22
CA GLN A 61 8.44 -2.00 8.42
C GLN A 61 7.93 -1.33 9.68
N GLY A 62 7.07 -2.01 10.40
CA GLY A 62 6.51 -1.45 11.61
C GLY A 62 5.44 -0.41 11.36
N LEU A 63 4.87 -0.43 10.18
CA LEU A 63 3.86 0.53 9.80
C LEU A 63 2.48 0.02 10.14
N LYS A 64 1.68 0.85 10.77
CA LYS A 64 0.33 0.47 11.14
C LYS A 64 -0.66 1.47 10.61
N PHE A 65 -1.82 0.95 10.26
CA PHE A 65 -2.91 1.80 9.81
C PHE A 65 -3.92 1.86 10.94
N GLU A 66 -3.95 2.98 11.59
CA GLU A 66 -4.84 3.17 12.71
C GLU A 66 -6.25 3.34 12.27
N GLU A 67 -7.12 2.50 12.72
CA GLU A 67 -8.52 2.63 12.40
C GLU A 67 -9.31 2.49 13.63
N LYS A 68 -9.59 3.57 14.23
CA LYS A 68 -10.33 3.47 15.47
C LYS A 68 -11.63 4.13 15.41
#